data_5b9ac32bacebf6d74e4046022035b332
#
_entry.id   5b9ac32bacebf6d74e4046022035b332
#
_cell.length_a   1.000
_cell.length_b   1.000
_cell.length_c   1.000
_cell.angle_alpha   90.00
_cell.angle_beta   90.00
_cell.angle_gamma   90.00
#
_symmetry.space_group_name_H-M   'P 1'
#
loop_
_entity.id
_entity.type
_entity.pdbx_description
1 polymer ?
#
loop_
_entity_poly.entity_id
_entity_poly.type
_entity_poly.pdbx_seq_one_letter_code
_entity_poly.pdbx_strand_id
1 'polypeptide(L)'
;MSTSHSDHGASSGTPFGAIEGTHWIDTLNDGSAVLIRPLRPDDRQREKDFIHRLSEQACRFRFMGSLKEASPALLDQLMDIDERNRMAFIALAHDNGELREVGISRYSASGDAGQCECAVTVADDWRHRGLAVLLMRRLIEVARKNGFRKMFSTDAAENEPMRELADHLGFQRRRDPDDATQVIHTLDL
;
A
#
# COMPACT_ATOMS: atom_id res chain seq x y z
N MET A 1 59.36 -7.78 -6.05
CA MET A 1 58.54 -7.54 -4.81
C MET A 1 57.16 -7.14 -5.24
N SER A 2 56.28 -8.12 -5.30
CA SER A 2 54.89 -7.94 -5.73
C SER A 2 54.01 -7.76 -4.50
N THR A 3 53.40 -6.62 -4.34
CA THR A 3 52.41 -6.36 -3.29
C THR A 3 51.00 -6.68 -3.85
N SER A 4 50.45 -7.78 -3.39
CA SER A 4 49.07 -8.16 -3.64
C SER A 4 48.16 -7.28 -2.82
N HIS A 5 47.36 -6.47 -3.48
CA HIS A 5 46.21 -5.80 -2.86
C HIS A 5 45.03 -6.77 -2.87
N SER A 6 44.67 -7.25 -1.69
CA SER A 6 43.45 -8.00 -1.47
C SER A 6 42.30 -7.01 -1.43
N ASP A 7 41.51 -6.99 -2.48
CA ASP A 7 40.29 -6.26 -2.59
C ASP A 7 39.23 -7.01 -1.77
N HIS A 8 38.92 -6.46 -0.56
CA HIS A 8 37.82 -6.94 0.24
C HIS A 8 36.55 -6.26 -0.28
N GLY A 9 35.93 -6.86 -1.28
CA GLY A 9 34.60 -6.52 -1.71
C GLY A 9 33.64 -6.72 -0.56
N ALA A 10 33.25 -5.64 0.10
CA ALA A 10 32.13 -5.62 1.02
C ALA A 10 30.87 -5.93 0.21
N SER A 11 30.37 -7.16 0.33
CA SER A 11 29.04 -7.53 -0.13
C SER A 11 28.02 -6.71 0.66
N SER A 12 27.58 -5.59 0.09
CA SER A 12 26.44 -4.82 0.60
C SER A 12 25.16 -5.60 0.28
N GLY A 13 24.92 -6.69 1.00
CA GLY A 13 23.66 -7.41 0.93
C GLY A 13 22.54 -6.49 1.39
N THR A 14 21.49 -6.36 0.59
CA THR A 14 20.29 -5.65 1.02
C THR A 14 19.67 -6.36 2.24
N PRO A 15 19.02 -5.65 3.17
CA PRO A 15 18.43 -6.26 4.36
C PRO A 15 17.34 -7.32 4.04
N PHE A 16 16.91 -7.40 2.78
CA PHE A 16 15.86 -8.31 2.32
C PHE A 16 16.38 -9.47 1.45
N GLY A 17 17.70 -9.60 1.27
CA GLY A 17 18.30 -10.62 0.40
C GLY A 17 18.07 -10.37 -1.09
N ALA A 18 18.12 -11.43 -1.89
CA ALA A 18 17.83 -11.36 -3.32
C ALA A 18 16.31 -11.27 -3.56
N ILE A 19 15.89 -10.29 -4.36
CA ILE A 19 14.47 -10.04 -4.66
C ILE A 19 14.29 -10.08 -6.17
N GLU A 20 13.38 -10.93 -6.63
CA GLU A 20 13.02 -11.01 -8.04
C GLU A 20 11.96 -9.99 -8.43
N GLY A 21 12.05 -9.47 -9.65
CA GLY A 21 11.08 -8.56 -10.24
C GLY A 21 11.18 -7.12 -9.73
N THR A 22 10.19 -6.33 -10.10
CA THR A 22 10.11 -4.90 -9.74
C THR A 22 9.93 -4.75 -8.24
N HIS A 23 10.79 -3.97 -7.61
CA HIS A 23 10.73 -3.68 -6.18
C HIS A 23 11.49 -2.39 -5.83
N TRP A 24 11.22 -1.87 -4.64
CA TRP A 24 11.92 -0.73 -4.05
C TRP A 24 12.23 -1.04 -2.59
N ILE A 25 13.41 -0.61 -2.16
CA ILE A 25 13.78 -0.62 -0.74
C ILE A 25 13.88 0.83 -0.31
N ASP A 26 13.01 1.23 0.60
CA ASP A 26 12.92 2.59 1.11
C ASP A 26 13.24 2.60 2.61
N THR A 27 13.73 3.75 3.08
CA THR A 27 13.93 4.01 4.51
C THR A 27 12.86 4.98 4.99
N LEU A 28 12.13 4.59 6.03
CA LEU A 28 11.10 5.42 6.64
C LEU A 28 11.69 6.53 7.52
N ASN A 29 10.85 7.44 8.00
CA ASN A 29 11.26 8.60 8.78
C ASN A 29 11.98 8.23 10.10
N ASP A 30 11.70 7.05 10.64
CA ASP A 30 12.33 6.52 11.86
C ASP A 30 13.58 5.65 11.59
N GLY A 31 14.02 5.56 10.34
CA GLY A 31 15.15 4.74 9.91
C GLY A 31 14.83 3.28 9.59
N SER A 32 13.58 2.84 9.76
CA SER A 32 13.15 1.49 9.41
C SER A 32 13.25 1.26 7.91
N ALA A 33 13.77 0.10 7.50
CA ALA A 33 13.79 -0.31 6.10
C ALA A 33 12.50 -1.06 5.73
N VAL A 34 11.94 -0.74 4.58
CA VAL A 34 10.78 -1.45 4.00
C VAL A 34 11.05 -1.85 2.56
N LEU A 35 10.56 -3.03 2.20
CA LEU A 35 10.52 -3.53 0.84
C LEU A 35 9.12 -3.31 0.28
N ILE A 36 9.01 -2.56 -0.81
CA ILE A 36 7.75 -2.36 -1.53
C ILE A 36 7.84 -3.08 -2.88
N ARG A 37 6.86 -3.90 -3.19
CA ARG A 37 6.76 -4.61 -4.47
C ARG A 37 5.30 -4.91 -4.83
N PRO A 38 5.01 -5.29 -6.09
CA PRO A 38 3.70 -5.79 -6.45
C PRO A 38 3.27 -6.97 -5.57
N LEU A 39 1.99 -7.02 -5.25
CA LEU A 39 1.38 -8.17 -4.55
C LEU A 39 1.46 -9.41 -5.43
N ARG A 40 1.78 -10.55 -4.84
CA ARG A 40 1.94 -11.85 -5.53
C ARG A 40 0.95 -12.88 -4.99
N PRO A 41 0.61 -13.93 -5.76
CA PRO A 41 -0.29 -14.98 -5.30
C PRO A 41 0.13 -15.66 -3.99
N ASP A 42 1.43 -15.81 -3.75
CA ASP A 42 2.00 -16.40 -2.53
C ASP A 42 1.93 -15.46 -1.31
N ASP A 43 1.53 -14.20 -1.47
CA ASP A 43 1.29 -13.28 -0.36
C ASP A 43 -0.07 -13.47 0.33
N ARG A 44 -0.93 -14.36 -0.17
CA ARG A 44 -2.30 -14.56 0.35
C ARG A 44 -2.35 -14.73 1.87
N GLN A 45 -1.44 -15.52 2.43
CA GLN A 45 -1.40 -15.72 3.88
C GLN A 45 -0.92 -14.46 4.62
N ARG A 46 0.05 -13.73 4.06
CA ARG A 46 0.50 -12.43 4.61
C ARG A 46 -0.63 -11.41 4.65
N GLU A 47 -1.39 -11.28 3.56
CA GLU A 47 -2.56 -10.39 3.48
C GLU A 47 -3.62 -10.77 4.52
N LYS A 48 -3.93 -12.06 4.66
CA LYS A 48 -4.84 -12.55 5.70
C LYS A 48 -4.37 -12.19 7.11
N ASP A 49 -3.10 -12.45 7.41
CA ASP A 49 -2.51 -12.18 8.72
C ASP A 49 -2.42 -10.66 8.98
N PHE A 50 -2.15 -9.87 7.95
CA PHE A 50 -2.16 -8.41 8.03
C PHE A 50 -3.54 -7.89 8.41
N ILE A 51 -4.59 -8.28 7.71
CA ILE A 51 -5.98 -7.88 8.02
C ILE A 51 -6.35 -8.29 9.46
N HIS A 52 -5.95 -9.48 9.87
CA HIS A 52 -6.26 -9.99 11.22
C HIS A 52 -5.59 -9.19 12.34
N ARG A 53 -4.45 -8.57 12.08
CA ARG A 53 -3.72 -7.72 13.03
C ARG A 53 -4.22 -6.27 13.08
N LEU A 54 -5.02 -5.82 12.13
CA LEU A 54 -5.56 -4.47 12.13
C LEU A 54 -6.51 -4.25 13.32
N SER A 55 -6.48 -3.05 13.88
CA SER A 55 -7.47 -2.64 14.87
C SER A 55 -8.88 -2.62 14.27
N GLU A 56 -9.91 -2.69 15.10
CA GLU A 56 -11.30 -2.56 14.66
C GLU A 56 -11.54 -1.26 13.88
N GLN A 57 -10.91 -0.17 14.32
CA GLN A 57 -11.00 1.12 13.65
C GLN A 57 -10.37 1.07 12.26
N ALA A 58 -9.19 0.47 12.12
CA ALA A 58 -8.52 0.31 10.83
C ALA A 58 -9.33 -0.55 9.87
N CYS A 59 -9.89 -1.67 10.35
CA CYS A 59 -10.80 -2.52 9.58
C CYS A 59 -12.05 -1.75 9.14
N ARG A 60 -12.67 -1.00 10.05
CA ARG A 60 -13.86 -0.19 9.75
C ARG A 60 -13.57 0.85 8.67
N PHE A 61 -12.46 1.55 8.75
CA PHE A 61 -12.06 2.54 7.75
C PHE A 61 -11.74 1.90 6.41
N ARG A 62 -11.08 0.74 6.42
CA ARG A 62 -10.67 0.08 5.18
C ARG A 62 -11.82 -0.61 4.45
N PHE A 63 -12.75 -1.24 5.17
CA PHE A 63 -13.82 -2.06 4.61
C PHE A 63 -15.22 -1.44 4.77
N MET A 64 -15.30 -0.20 5.26
CA MET A 64 -16.56 0.55 5.47
C MET A 64 -17.58 -0.22 6.33
N GLY A 65 -17.09 -1.03 7.27
CA GLY A 65 -17.91 -1.83 8.17
C GLY A 65 -17.10 -2.64 9.14
N SER A 66 -17.77 -3.42 9.99
CA SER A 66 -17.10 -4.33 10.91
C SER A 66 -16.68 -5.61 10.19
N LEU A 67 -15.40 -5.85 10.11
CA LEU A 67 -14.80 -7.08 9.61
C LEU A 67 -14.22 -7.85 10.78
N LYS A 68 -14.82 -8.99 11.14
CA LYS A 68 -14.28 -9.85 12.19
C LYS A 68 -13.17 -10.77 11.70
N GLU A 69 -13.28 -11.20 10.46
CA GLU A 69 -12.35 -12.12 9.83
C GLU A 69 -12.35 -11.93 8.32
N ALA A 70 -11.17 -12.03 7.69
CA ALA A 70 -11.05 -12.03 6.23
C ALA A 70 -11.58 -13.35 5.68
N SER A 71 -12.78 -13.32 5.07
CA SER A 71 -13.37 -14.49 4.44
C SER A 71 -12.53 -14.96 3.23
N PRO A 72 -12.60 -16.24 2.84
CA PRO A 72 -11.95 -16.70 1.61
C PRO A 72 -12.36 -15.91 0.38
N ALA A 73 -13.64 -15.54 0.26
CA ALA A 73 -14.14 -14.73 -0.86
C ALA A 73 -13.55 -13.32 -0.89
N LEU A 74 -13.41 -12.66 0.26
CA LEU A 74 -12.73 -11.38 0.36
C LEU A 74 -11.27 -11.50 -0.04
N LEU A 75 -10.56 -12.52 0.44
CA LEU A 75 -9.16 -12.77 0.07
C LEU A 75 -9.02 -13.06 -1.43
N ASP A 76 -9.91 -13.81 -2.04
CA ASP A 76 -9.91 -14.06 -3.48
C ASP A 76 -10.02 -12.75 -4.26
N GLN A 77 -10.92 -11.86 -3.83
CA GLN A 77 -11.07 -10.53 -4.42
C GLN A 77 -9.83 -9.65 -4.22
N LEU A 78 -9.23 -9.65 -3.04
CA LEU A 78 -8.04 -8.86 -2.75
C LEU A 78 -6.80 -9.36 -3.49
N MET A 79 -6.71 -10.66 -3.78
CA MET A 79 -5.59 -11.28 -4.50
C MET A 79 -5.77 -11.25 -6.02
N ASP A 80 -6.93 -10.84 -6.54
CA ASP A 80 -7.20 -10.76 -7.98
C ASP A 80 -6.56 -9.49 -8.59
N ILE A 81 -5.29 -9.58 -8.92
CA ILE A 81 -4.46 -8.51 -9.48
C ILE A 81 -4.06 -8.86 -10.91
N ASP A 82 -4.29 -7.95 -11.85
CA ASP A 82 -3.88 -8.06 -13.26
C ASP A 82 -2.79 -7.06 -13.67
N GLU A 83 -2.30 -6.28 -12.71
CA GLU A 83 -1.26 -5.23 -12.84
C GLU A 83 -1.61 -4.07 -13.80
N ARG A 84 -2.80 -4.06 -14.35
CA ARG A 84 -3.29 -3.00 -15.24
C ARG A 84 -4.55 -2.34 -14.72
N ASN A 85 -5.65 -3.08 -14.64
CA ASN A 85 -6.93 -2.56 -14.13
C ASN A 85 -7.05 -2.72 -12.61
N ARG A 86 -6.32 -3.67 -12.06
CA ARG A 86 -6.21 -3.93 -10.62
C ARG A 86 -4.75 -4.08 -10.25
N MET A 87 -4.28 -3.20 -9.41
CA MET A 87 -2.89 -3.15 -8.94
C MET A 87 -2.85 -3.09 -7.43
N ALA A 88 -1.87 -3.76 -6.84
CA ALA A 88 -1.58 -3.62 -5.42
C ALA A 88 -0.07 -3.65 -5.17
N PHE A 89 0.39 -2.79 -4.27
CA PHE A 89 1.76 -2.79 -3.74
C PHE A 89 1.73 -3.15 -2.27
N ILE A 90 2.43 -4.22 -1.92
CA ILE A 90 2.65 -4.67 -0.55
C ILE A 90 3.95 -4.05 0.00
N ALA A 91 3.91 -3.60 1.23
CA ALA A 91 5.09 -3.19 1.99
C ALA A 91 5.43 -4.26 3.03
N LEU A 92 6.65 -4.75 2.98
CA LEU A 92 7.18 -5.80 3.85
C LEU A 92 8.30 -5.24 4.72
N ALA A 93 8.35 -5.67 5.98
CA ALA A 93 9.42 -5.34 6.90
C ALA A 93 9.79 -6.54 7.77
N HIS A 94 11.04 -6.58 8.21
CA HIS A 94 11.48 -7.57 9.19
C HIS A 94 10.94 -7.21 10.57
N ASP A 95 10.28 -8.16 11.19
CA ASP A 95 9.78 -8.07 12.55
C ASP A 95 9.97 -9.42 13.24
N ASN A 96 10.76 -9.42 14.33
CA ASN A 96 11.09 -10.63 15.11
C ASN A 96 11.60 -11.81 14.25
N GLY A 97 12.38 -11.52 13.21
CA GLY A 97 12.96 -12.53 12.32
C GLY A 97 12.05 -13.01 11.19
N GLU A 98 10.83 -12.50 11.11
CA GLU A 98 9.90 -12.78 10.01
C GLU A 98 9.72 -11.56 9.11
N LEU A 99 9.56 -11.81 7.81
CA LEU A 99 9.20 -10.79 6.84
C LEU A 99 7.69 -10.69 6.76
N ARG A 100 7.13 -9.68 7.41
CA ARG A 100 5.67 -9.48 7.48
C ARG A 100 5.20 -8.30 6.65
N GLU A 101 3.95 -8.33 6.25
CA GLU A 101 3.26 -7.20 5.68
C GLU A 101 2.97 -6.13 6.73
N VAL A 102 3.35 -4.89 6.41
CA VAL A 102 3.15 -3.71 7.26
C VAL A 102 2.32 -2.63 6.62
N GLY A 103 1.99 -2.80 5.34
CA GLY A 103 1.10 -1.89 4.62
C GLY A 103 0.84 -2.36 3.21
N ILE A 104 -0.23 -1.85 2.63
CA ILE A 104 -0.66 -2.14 1.27
C ILE A 104 -1.37 -0.94 0.67
N SER A 105 -1.11 -0.66 -0.60
CA SER A 105 -1.91 0.24 -1.42
C SER A 105 -2.44 -0.51 -2.63
N ARG A 106 -3.62 -0.14 -3.10
CA ARG A 106 -4.23 -0.75 -4.28
C ARG A 106 -5.13 0.20 -5.03
N TYR A 107 -5.30 -0.05 -6.32
CA TYR A 107 -6.39 0.51 -7.09
C TYR A 107 -7.12 -0.54 -7.90
N SER A 108 -8.36 -0.20 -8.24
CA SER A 108 -9.21 -0.96 -9.16
C SER A 108 -9.84 0.00 -10.15
N ALA A 109 -9.86 -0.36 -11.44
CA ALA A 109 -10.57 0.42 -12.43
C ALA A 109 -12.05 0.55 -12.04
N SER A 110 -12.58 1.76 -12.13
CA SER A 110 -14.01 2.02 -11.91
C SER A 110 -14.80 1.84 -13.21
N GLY A 111 -16.14 1.87 -13.12
CA GLY A 111 -17.00 1.79 -14.30
C GLY A 111 -16.82 2.92 -15.30
N ASP A 112 -16.29 4.07 -14.87
CA ASP A 112 -16.01 5.21 -15.73
C ASP A 112 -14.63 5.09 -16.38
N ALA A 113 -14.57 5.31 -17.69
CA ALA A 113 -13.33 5.20 -18.44
C ALA A 113 -12.24 6.15 -17.93
N GLY A 114 -11.06 5.60 -17.67
CA GLY A 114 -9.90 6.35 -17.21
C GLY A 114 -9.92 6.73 -15.74
N GLN A 115 -10.83 6.17 -14.94
CA GLN A 115 -10.86 6.36 -13.48
C GLN A 115 -10.53 5.08 -12.73
N CYS A 116 -9.88 5.21 -11.60
CA CYS A 116 -9.65 4.10 -10.68
C CYS A 116 -9.92 4.53 -9.23
N GLU A 117 -10.46 3.59 -8.45
CA GLU A 117 -10.65 3.74 -7.02
C GLU A 117 -9.42 3.19 -6.29
N CYS A 118 -8.90 3.94 -5.33
CA CYS A 118 -7.74 3.55 -4.56
C CYS A 118 -8.06 3.33 -3.08
N ALA A 119 -7.20 2.56 -2.44
CA ALA A 119 -7.19 2.37 -1.01
C ALA A 119 -5.77 2.16 -0.51
N VAL A 120 -5.49 2.57 0.72
CA VAL A 120 -4.24 2.33 1.42
C VAL A 120 -4.50 1.96 2.86
N THR A 121 -3.73 1.03 3.37
CA THR A 121 -3.80 0.61 4.77
C THR A 121 -2.38 0.38 5.29
N VAL A 122 -2.11 0.86 6.48
CA VAL A 122 -0.84 0.68 7.18
C VAL A 122 -1.13 0.04 8.53
N ALA A 123 -0.30 -0.94 8.92
CA ALA A 123 -0.39 -1.56 10.24
C ALA A 123 -0.37 -0.50 11.34
N ASP A 124 -1.15 -0.71 12.41
CA ASP A 124 -1.33 0.30 13.47
C ASP A 124 0.00 0.70 14.12
N ASP A 125 0.91 -0.24 14.30
CA ASP A 125 2.25 -0.02 14.85
C ASP A 125 3.27 0.54 13.85
N TRP A 126 2.88 0.74 12.58
CA TRP A 126 3.71 1.31 11.51
C TRP A 126 3.23 2.66 11.00
N ARG A 127 2.24 3.24 11.65
CA ARG A 127 1.73 4.58 11.32
C ARG A 127 2.72 5.68 11.66
N HIS A 128 2.53 6.87 11.07
CA HIS A 128 3.32 8.07 11.30
C HIS A 128 4.81 7.96 10.96
N ARG A 129 5.18 7.02 10.08
CA ARG A 129 6.56 6.81 9.60
C ARG A 129 6.75 7.20 8.13
N GLY A 130 5.71 7.71 7.46
CA GLY A 130 5.75 8.06 6.03
C GLY A 130 5.43 6.92 5.06
N LEU A 131 5.09 5.71 5.55
CA LEU A 131 4.85 4.54 4.71
C LEU A 131 3.65 4.71 3.77
N ALA A 132 2.53 5.27 4.25
CA ALA A 132 1.35 5.51 3.41
C ALA A 132 1.65 6.44 2.23
N VAL A 133 2.47 7.46 2.43
CA VAL A 133 2.91 8.38 1.38
C VAL A 133 3.72 7.65 0.31
N LEU A 134 4.68 6.81 0.73
CA LEU A 134 5.49 6.02 -0.21
C LEU A 134 4.63 5.06 -1.03
N LEU A 135 3.76 4.30 -0.39
CA LEU A 135 2.84 3.37 -1.05
C LEU A 135 1.95 4.08 -2.06
N MET A 136 1.35 5.20 -1.68
CA MET A 136 0.46 5.95 -2.56
C MET A 136 1.21 6.62 -3.73
N ARG A 137 2.41 7.13 -3.53
CA ARG A 137 3.23 7.68 -4.62
C ARG A 137 3.54 6.63 -5.69
N ARG A 138 3.90 5.39 -5.28
CA ARG A 138 4.12 4.27 -6.21
C ARG A 138 2.85 3.91 -6.97
N LEU A 139 1.73 3.85 -6.25
CA LEU A 139 0.42 3.53 -6.82
C LEU A 139 -0.01 4.58 -7.85
N ILE A 140 0.11 5.87 -7.52
CA ILE A 140 -0.21 7.00 -8.41
C ILE A 140 0.66 6.95 -9.68
N GLU A 141 1.96 6.71 -9.54
CA GLU A 141 2.88 6.60 -10.68
C GLU A 141 2.46 5.49 -11.65
N VAL A 142 2.14 4.32 -11.12
CA VAL A 142 1.71 3.18 -11.95
C VAL A 142 0.34 3.41 -12.57
N ALA A 143 -0.59 4.02 -11.85
CA ALA A 143 -1.90 4.38 -12.40
C ALA A 143 -1.77 5.32 -13.62
N ARG A 144 -0.90 6.33 -13.53
CA ARG A 144 -0.57 7.21 -14.67
C ARG A 144 -0.01 6.43 -15.85
N LYS A 145 0.97 5.55 -15.62
CA LYS A 145 1.58 4.70 -16.66
C LYS A 145 0.56 3.78 -17.32
N ASN A 146 -0.43 3.31 -16.56
CA ASN A 146 -1.51 2.46 -17.06
C ASN A 146 -2.63 3.25 -17.76
N GLY A 147 -2.51 4.57 -17.86
CA GLY A 147 -3.41 5.43 -18.65
C GLY A 147 -4.64 5.92 -17.88
N PHE A 148 -4.69 5.76 -16.57
CA PHE A 148 -5.71 6.40 -15.77
C PHE A 148 -5.49 7.91 -15.71
N ARG A 149 -6.58 8.66 -15.72
CA ARG A 149 -6.59 10.12 -15.68
C ARG A 149 -7.08 10.67 -14.36
N LYS A 150 -7.76 9.84 -13.60
CA LYS A 150 -8.33 10.21 -12.30
C LYS A 150 -8.26 9.05 -11.32
N MET A 151 -7.85 9.35 -10.11
CA MET A 151 -7.87 8.43 -8.98
C MET A 151 -8.78 9.00 -7.90
N PHE A 152 -9.59 8.16 -7.28
CA PHE A 152 -10.45 8.58 -6.17
C PHE A 152 -10.51 7.53 -5.08
N SER A 153 -10.88 7.96 -3.88
CA SER A 153 -11.27 7.08 -2.78
C SER A 153 -12.54 7.62 -2.12
N THR A 154 -13.36 6.71 -1.61
CA THR A 154 -14.50 7.04 -0.76
C THR A 154 -14.17 6.60 0.65
N ASP A 155 -14.20 7.53 1.59
CA ASP A 155 -13.71 7.32 2.95
C ASP A 155 -14.72 7.86 3.97
N ALA A 156 -14.72 7.28 5.19
CA ALA A 156 -15.48 7.84 6.29
C ALA A 156 -15.03 9.29 6.56
N ALA A 157 -15.97 10.19 6.74
CA ALA A 157 -15.67 11.60 7.00
C ALA A 157 -14.84 11.80 8.29
N GLU A 158 -14.95 10.87 9.24
CA GLU A 158 -14.18 10.84 10.49
C GLU A 158 -12.77 10.25 10.35
N ASN A 159 -12.40 9.70 9.17
CA ASN A 159 -11.07 9.14 8.92
C ASN A 159 -10.04 10.27 8.71
N GLU A 160 -9.63 10.86 9.83
CA GLU A 160 -8.66 11.96 9.84
C GLU A 160 -7.30 11.59 9.24
N PRO A 161 -6.69 10.43 9.54
CA PRO A 161 -5.44 10.02 8.91
C PRO A 161 -5.51 9.97 7.38
N MET A 162 -6.62 9.49 6.82
CA MET A 162 -6.79 9.48 5.36
C MET A 162 -6.96 10.89 4.79
N ARG A 163 -7.65 11.77 5.50
CA ARG A 163 -7.80 13.17 5.11
C ARG A 163 -6.45 13.87 5.04
N GLU A 164 -5.61 13.74 6.05
CA GLU A 164 -4.27 14.33 6.09
C GLU A 164 -3.39 13.79 4.96
N LEU A 165 -3.43 12.48 4.71
CA LEU A 165 -2.71 11.84 3.61
C LEU A 165 -3.16 12.36 2.26
N ALA A 166 -4.46 12.46 2.04
CA ALA A 166 -5.06 12.97 0.81
C ALA A 166 -4.66 14.43 0.55
N ASP A 167 -4.74 15.28 1.56
CA ASP A 167 -4.31 16.68 1.48
C ASP A 167 -2.81 16.77 1.14
N HIS A 168 -1.96 15.97 1.78
CA HIS A 168 -0.52 15.91 1.51
C HIS A 168 -0.18 15.48 0.07
N LEU A 169 -0.97 14.56 -0.50
CA LEU A 169 -0.79 14.06 -1.86
C LEU A 169 -1.48 14.91 -2.94
N GLY A 170 -2.19 15.96 -2.55
CA GLY A 170 -2.85 16.88 -3.47
C GLY A 170 -4.24 16.44 -3.94
N PHE A 171 -4.87 15.50 -3.26
CA PHE A 171 -6.26 15.14 -3.53
C PHE A 171 -7.20 16.28 -3.13
N GLN A 172 -8.20 16.50 -3.95
CA GLN A 172 -9.33 17.39 -3.63
C GLN A 172 -10.39 16.59 -2.89
N ARG A 173 -11.01 17.22 -1.87
CA ARG A 173 -12.05 16.58 -1.06
C ARG A 173 -13.42 17.21 -1.30
N ARG A 174 -14.43 16.36 -1.42
CA ARG A 174 -15.82 16.77 -1.43
C ARG A 174 -16.65 15.81 -0.57
N ARG A 175 -17.79 16.28 -0.08
CA ARG A 175 -18.76 15.40 0.58
C ARG A 175 -19.35 14.46 -0.45
N ASP A 176 -19.65 13.23 -0.03
CA ASP A 176 -20.44 12.32 -0.85
C ASP A 176 -21.88 12.84 -0.92
N PRO A 177 -22.45 13.05 -2.12
CA PRO A 177 -23.81 13.53 -2.28
C PRO A 177 -24.87 12.53 -1.78
N ASP A 178 -24.55 11.25 -1.76
CA ASP A 178 -25.46 10.15 -1.44
C ASP A 178 -25.34 9.70 0.04
N ASP A 179 -24.20 9.99 0.69
CA ASP A 179 -23.95 9.62 2.09
C ASP A 179 -23.17 10.72 2.83
N ALA A 180 -23.87 11.44 3.70
CA ALA A 180 -23.28 12.55 4.49
C ALA A 180 -22.19 12.09 5.49
N THR A 181 -22.07 10.80 5.76
CA THR A 181 -21.03 10.22 6.63
C THR A 181 -19.72 9.92 5.89
N GLN A 182 -19.72 10.15 4.57
CA GLN A 182 -18.60 9.85 3.69
C GLN A 182 -18.08 11.11 2.99
N VAL A 183 -16.82 11.03 2.59
CA VAL A 183 -16.13 12.00 1.73
C VAL A 183 -15.48 11.30 0.57
N ILE A 184 -15.41 11.99 -0.55
CA ILE A 184 -14.71 11.53 -1.75
C ILE A 184 -13.46 12.37 -1.92
N HIS A 185 -12.31 11.72 -1.96
CA HIS A 185 -11.03 12.31 -2.33
C HIS A 185 -10.76 12.02 -3.79
N THR A 186 -10.34 13.02 -4.57
CA THR A 186 -10.11 12.89 -6.01
C THR A 186 -8.79 13.53 -6.41
N LEU A 187 -8.00 12.84 -7.21
CA LEU A 187 -6.74 13.31 -7.78
C LEU A 187 -6.78 13.17 -9.30
N ASP A 188 -6.51 14.24 -10.02
CA ASP A 188 -6.23 14.19 -11.44
C ASP A 188 -4.80 13.68 -11.64
N LEU A 189 -4.66 12.65 -12.49
CA LEU A 189 -3.40 11.93 -12.69
C LEU A 189 -2.58 12.50 -13.85
#